data_567a76be233d285a57f0f47bbae4fd40
#
_entry.id   567a76be233d285a57f0f47bbae4fd40
#
_cell.length_a   1.000
_cell.length_b   1.000
_cell.length_c   1.000
_cell.angle_alpha   90.00
_cell.angle_beta   90.00
_cell.angle_gamma   90.00
#
_symmetry.space_group_name_H-M   'P 1'
#
loop_
_entity.id
_entity.type
_entity.pdbx_description
1 polymer ?
#
loop_
_entity_poly.entity_id
_entity_poly.type
_entity_poly.pdbx_seq_one_letter_code
_entity_poly.pdbx_strand_id
1 'polypeptide(L)'
;MKQYYFPPSGDCGAAFAARLAEMEPDSILNLQSGRYVFRKKDAAAFPFAVSNANADDGTLFERHAAVLLRGMRNIVIDGHGAEFWFEGDVSPIFLLNCESVVLRGFSVHFFCPRVSEMQLVRKEGCCAEFLASADSPFIIRENRLFWLDPDGVPEAPETVIAQSASAEGLRNLRSDFNPVRAAVSAERVGERGILLNFESPFPGMAGDVWQFRNPARNEVGILSDHCSDITLESLTLRFTPGLGIIAQMSAGLEFRKLIHEPEPGRICAAFADCIHISSCRGRFVLAESRFCGAQDDPLNIHGTYLKLERQEGPDIFLRFMQPETWGILPFEQGDHVALVDGHSLVRLEFRTVRAAELEGSHGVHLTLSEPFTDLPEYAVIENMSAYPDAEIHDCRFAGYPTRGILLTSAGKCAIRRNTFIHGSGSPVIYISGDAGSWFESGGVTDLEISGNVFRGSGRSVIEIVPETAESSSETVHRNIRIHGNRFSDCAYPYLRVRNTEDLSCDIPPAFISGSRGK
;
A
#
# COMPACT_ATOMS: atom_id res chain seq x y z
N MET A 1 -6.49 6.07 -32.94
CA MET A 1 -7.05 6.71 -31.73
C MET A 1 -7.38 8.18 -32.04
N LYS A 2 -8.54 8.65 -31.61
CA LYS A 2 -8.98 10.04 -31.72
C LYS A 2 -8.14 10.92 -30.77
N GLN A 3 -7.72 12.09 -31.23
CA GLN A 3 -6.83 12.98 -30.46
C GLN A 3 -7.64 14.07 -29.77
N TYR A 4 -7.42 14.23 -28.47
CA TYR A 4 -7.91 15.33 -27.66
C TYR A 4 -6.72 16.08 -27.06
N TYR A 5 -6.90 17.35 -26.76
CA TYR A 5 -5.88 18.21 -26.19
C TYR A 5 -6.44 18.96 -24.99
N PHE A 6 -5.61 19.14 -23.96
CA PHE A 6 -5.98 19.90 -22.78
C PHE A 6 -4.77 20.73 -22.30
N PRO A 7 -4.87 22.06 -22.23
CA PRO A 7 -3.79 22.92 -21.79
C PRO A 7 -3.70 22.99 -20.25
N PRO A 8 -2.54 23.38 -19.68
CA PRO A 8 -2.40 23.60 -18.24
C PRO A 8 -3.27 24.76 -17.75
N SER A 9 -3.77 24.65 -16.51
CA SER A 9 -4.59 25.66 -15.87
C SER A 9 -4.39 25.67 -14.35
N GLY A 10 -4.46 26.83 -13.74
CA GLY A 10 -4.42 27.03 -12.29
C GLY A 10 -5.71 26.58 -11.55
N ASP A 11 -6.76 26.21 -12.28
CA ASP A 11 -7.99 25.59 -11.77
C ASP A 11 -8.59 24.79 -12.91
N CYS A 12 -8.32 23.48 -12.95
CA CYS A 12 -8.67 22.66 -14.10
C CYS A 12 -9.66 21.53 -13.79
N GLY A 13 -10.02 21.28 -12.53
CA GLY A 13 -10.79 20.10 -12.14
C GLY A 13 -12.08 19.91 -12.95
N ALA A 14 -12.99 20.88 -12.92
CA ALA A 14 -14.26 20.81 -13.65
C ALA A 14 -14.07 20.73 -15.19
N ALA A 15 -13.12 21.50 -15.74
CA ALA A 15 -12.86 21.49 -17.18
C ALA A 15 -12.18 20.18 -17.63
N PHE A 16 -11.34 19.58 -16.81
CA PHE A 16 -10.71 18.30 -17.06
C PHE A 16 -11.76 17.18 -17.04
N ALA A 17 -12.66 17.17 -16.05
CA ALA A 17 -13.76 16.23 -15.97
C ALA A 17 -14.70 16.34 -17.19
N ALA A 18 -15.02 17.56 -17.64
CA ALA A 18 -15.80 17.78 -18.85
C ALA A 18 -15.08 17.23 -20.09
N ARG A 19 -13.75 17.42 -20.19
CA ARG A 19 -12.95 16.89 -21.30
C ARG A 19 -12.95 15.35 -21.31
N LEU A 20 -12.83 14.69 -20.14
CA LEU A 20 -12.92 13.23 -20.04
C LEU A 20 -14.30 12.74 -20.48
N ALA A 21 -15.37 13.44 -20.12
CA ALA A 21 -16.75 13.08 -20.51
C ALA A 21 -17.02 13.18 -22.03
N GLU A 22 -16.25 14.00 -22.75
CA GLU A 22 -16.33 14.12 -24.22
C GLU A 22 -15.53 13.04 -24.97
N MET A 23 -14.65 12.30 -24.26
CA MET A 23 -13.79 11.32 -24.89
C MET A 23 -14.58 10.07 -25.26
N GLU A 24 -14.39 9.66 -26.50
CA GLU A 24 -14.90 8.38 -27.02
C GLU A 24 -13.89 7.26 -26.76
N PRO A 25 -14.27 5.99 -26.81
CA PRO A 25 -13.30 4.89 -26.85
C PRO A 25 -12.26 5.09 -27.96
N ASP A 26 -11.11 4.44 -27.83
CA ASP A 26 -9.97 4.55 -28.78
C ASP A 26 -9.42 5.98 -28.91
N SER A 27 -9.26 6.67 -27.79
CA SER A 27 -8.84 8.07 -27.73
C SER A 27 -7.53 8.30 -26.96
N ILE A 28 -6.84 9.39 -27.32
CA ILE A 28 -5.69 9.91 -26.57
C ILE A 28 -5.98 11.33 -26.12
N LEU A 29 -5.83 11.60 -24.84
CA LEU A 29 -5.77 12.94 -24.27
C LEU A 29 -4.32 13.37 -24.15
N ASN A 30 -3.89 14.29 -25.02
CA ASN A 30 -2.57 14.88 -24.96
C ASN A 30 -2.58 16.13 -24.06
N LEU A 31 -1.78 16.10 -23.02
CA LEU A 31 -1.57 17.24 -22.15
C LEU A 31 -0.37 18.06 -22.66
N GLN A 32 -0.35 19.33 -22.39
CA GLN A 32 0.84 20.14 -22.58
C GLN A 32 1.65 20.15 -21.28
N SER A 33 2.98 20.28 -21.39
CA SER A 33 3.82 20.49 -20.21
C SER A 33 3.37 21.74 -19.46
N GLY A 34 3.31 21.66 -18.14
CA GLY A 34 2.89 22.75 -17.25
C GLY A 34 2.07 22.25 -16.08
N ARG A 35 1.63 23.17 -15.25
CA ARG A 35 0.94 22.89 -14.00
C ARG A 35 -0.57 22.81 -14.18
N TYR A 36 -1.17 21.71 -13.69
CA TYR A 36 -2.61 21.45 -13.66
C TYR A 36 -3.05 21.37 -12.19
N VAL A 37 -3.85 22.32 -11.74
CA VAL A 37 -4.29 22.37 -10.34
C VAL A 37 -5.69 21.79 -10.21
N PHE A 38 -5.80 20.75 -9.39
CA PHE A 38 -7.04 20.08 -9.02
C PHE A 38 -7.38 20.39 -7.57
N ARG A 39 -8.60 20.86 -7.32
CA ARG A 39 -9.08 21.19 -5.98
C ARG A 39 -10.15 20.23 -5.51
N LYS A 40 -10.15 19.94 -4.22
CA LYS A 40 -11.16 19.08 -3.58
C LYS A 40 -12.60 19.48 -3.91
N LYS A 41 -12.89 20.79 -3.95
CA LYS A 41 -14.23 21.32 -4.25
C LYS A 41 -14.79 20.90 -5.61
N ASP A 42 -13.92 20.57 -6.57
CA ASP A 42 -14.27 20.16 -7.93
C ASP A 42 -14.18 18.63 -8.13
N ALA A 43 -13.77 17.91 -7.11
CA ALA A 43 -13.64 16.45 -7.14
C ALA A 43 -15.02 15.77 -7.08
N ALA A 44 -15.13 14.61 -7.71
CA ALA A 44 -16.30 13.77 -7.57
C ALA A 44 -16.30 13.11 -6.18
N ALA A 45 -17.33 13.39 -5.37
CA ALA A 45 -17.45 12.89 -4.00
C ALA A 45 -18.54 11.80 -3.91
N PHE A 46 -18.17 10.63 -3.36
CA PHE A 46 -19.10 9.51 -3.15
C PHE A 46 -18.52 8.51 -2.13
N PRO A 47 -19.38 7.81 -1.35
CA PRO A 47 -18.95 6.70 -0.50
C PRO A 47 -18.39 5.58 -1.36
N PHE A 48 -17.18 5.07 -1.03
CA PHE A 48 -16.55 4.00 -1.80
C PHE A 48 -15.67 3.11 -0.92
N ALA A 49 -15.88 1.78 -1.03
CA ALA A 49 -15.09 0.79 -0.33
C ALA A 49 -13.74 0.60 -1.02
N VAL A 50 -12.67 0.71 -0.23
CA VAL A 50 -11.31 0.45 -0.71
C VAL A 50 -10.65 -0.55 0.25
N SER A 51 -10.12 -1.63 -0.29
CA SER A 51 -9.46 -2.68 0.49
C SER A 51 -8.37 -2.10 1.38
N ASN A 52 -8.35 -2.47 2.65
CA ASN A 52 -7.41 -2.03 3.68
C ASN A 52 -7.37 -0.51 3.92
N ALA A 53 -8.42 0.21 3.52
CA ALA A 53 -8.51 1.66 3.66
C ALA A 53 -9.90 2.17 4.07
N ASN A 54 -10.80 1.32 4.56
CA ASN A 54 -12.09 1.74 5.10
C ASN A 54 -11.97 2.13 6.58
N ALA A 55 -13.01 2.73 7.13
CA ALA A 55 -13.05 3.05 8.55
C ALA A 55 -13.17 1.77 9.41
N ASP A 56 -12.59 1.80 10.58
CA ASP A 56 -12.59 0.68 11.54
C ASP A 56 -13.95 0.40 12.19
N ASP A 57 -14.91 1.32 12.06
CA ASP A 57 -16.30 1.15 12.48
C ASP A 57 -17.23 0.61 11.39
N GLY A 58 -16.69 0.33 10.18
CA GLY A 58 -17.43 -0.16 9.01
C GLY A 58 -18.16 0.90 8.20
N THR A 59 -18.01 2.16 8.54
CA THR A 59 -18.50 3.27 7.72
C THR A 59 -17.63 3.39 6.47
N LEU A 60 -18.25 3.53 5.30
CA LEU A 60 -17.53 3.87 4.09
C LEU A 60 -17.15 5.34 4.10
N PHE A 61 -15.87 5.63 3.89
CA PHE A 61 -15.45 7.01 3.68
C PHE A 61 -16.05 7.59 2.41
N GLU A 62 -16.49 8.84 2.47
CA GLU A 62 -16.72 9.65 1.28
C GLU A 62 -15.35 9.98 0.66
N ARG A 63 -15.12 9.49 -0.54
CA ARG A 63 -13.89 9.70 -1.31
C ARG A 63 -14.06 10.86 -2.27
N HIS A 64 -13.01 11.63 -2.46
CA HIS A 64 -12.99 12.79 -3.35
C HIS A 64 -12.05 12.52 -4.52
N ALA A 65 -12.56 11.94 -5.61
CA ALA A 65 -11.77 11.64 -6.80
C ALA A 65 -11.58 12.90 -7.67
N ALA A 66 -10.36 13.45 -7.71
CA ALA A 66 -10.06 14.65 -8.51
C ALA A 66 -10.11 14.38 -10.01
N VAL A 67 -9.60 13.23 -10.44
CA VAL A 67 -9.70 12.72 -11.80
C VAL A 67 -10.42 11.38 -11.76
N LEU A 68 -11.62 11.32 -12.30
CA LEU A 68 -12.45 10.11 -12.32
C LEU A 68 -12.65 9.60 -13.76
N LEU A 69 -12.11 8.41 -14.04
CA LEU A 69 -12.40 7.63 -15.23
C LEU A 69 -13.36 6.50 -14.83
N ARG A 70 -14.52 6.43 -15.48
CA ARG A 70 -15.51 5.38 -15.17
C ARG A 70 -16.03 4.75 -16.47
N GLY A 71 -15.88 3.41 -16.58
CA GLY A 71 -16.33 2.64 -17.74
C GLY A 71 -15.64 3.01 -19.05
N MET A 72 -14.48 3.67 -18.98
CA MET A 72 -13.72 4.10 -20.16
C MET A 72 -12.92 2.94 -20.75
N ARG A 73 -12.79 2.92 -22.11
CA ARG A 73 -12.12 1.85 -22.85
C ARG A 73 -11.15 2.38 -23.88
N ASN A 74 -9.97 1.77 -23.96
CA ASN A 74 -8.89 2.11 -24.90
C ASN A 74 -8.52 3.61 -24.84
N ILE A 75 -8.24 4.09 -23.64
CA ILE A 75 -7.93 5.50 -23.37
C ILE A 75 -6.45 5.65 -23.00
N VAL A 76 -5.81 6.63 -23.59
CA VAL A 76 -4.47 7.07 -23.18
C VAL A 76 -4.55 8.50 -22.65
N ILE A 77 -4.04 8.74 -21.44
CA ILE A 77 -3.73 10.08 -20.95
C ILE A 77 -2.21 10.25 -21.02
N ASP A 78 -1.75 11.04 -21.98
CA ASP A 78 -0.34 11.32 -22.23
C ASP A 78 0.04 12.70 -21.68
N GLY A 79 0.84 12.70 -20.61
CA GLY A 79 1.17 13.89 -19.86
C GLY A 79 2.20 14.81 -20.49
N HIS A 80 3.13 14.28 -21.31
CA HIS A 80 4.21 15.07 -21.92
C HIS A 80 4.95 16.01 -20.93
N GLY A 81 5.13 15.57 -19.67
CA GLY A 81 5.73 16.36 -18.60
C GLY A 81 4.76 17.30 -17.87
N ALA A 82 3.47 17.03 -17.92
CA ALA A 82 2.47 17.73 -17.11
C ALA A 82 2.70 17.48 -15.61
N GLU A 83 2.42 18.51 -14.79
CA GLU A 83 2.48 18.43 -13.34
C GLU A 83 1.06 18.55 -12.77
N PHE A 84 0.56 17.46 -12.15
CA PHE A 84 -0.74 17.45 -11.47
C PHE A 84 -0.55 17.85 -10.01
N TRP A 85 -1.08 18.99 -9.63
CA TRP A 85 -1.02 19.56 -8.30
C TRP A 85 -2.38 19.49 -7.62
N PHE A 86 -2.43 18.87 -6.43
CA PHE A 86 -3.65 18.66 -5.69
C PHE A 86 -3.73 19.56 -4.46
N GLU A 87 -4.89 20.18 -4.25
CA GLU A 87 -5.21 21.08 -3.14
C GLU A 87 -6.40 20.53 -2.35
N GLY A 88 -6.21 20.34 -1.05
CA GLY A 88 -7.16 19.69 -0.14
C GLY A 88 -6.90 18.19 0.03
N ASP A 89 -7.67 17.56 0.94
CA ASP A 89 -7.62 16.12 1.18
C ASP A 89 -8.42 15.40 0.08
N VAL A 90 -7.73 14.86 -0.92
CA VAL A 90 -8.33 14.37 -2.17
C VAL A 90 -7.55 13.18 -2.73
N SER A 91 -8.27 12.24 -3.34
CA SER A 91 -7.70 11.14 -4.13
C SER A 91 -7.37 11.62 -5.55
N PRO A 92 -6.12 11.54 -5.99
CA PRO A 92 -5.71 12.02 -7.32
C PRO A 92 -6.48 11.43 -8.49
N ILE A 93 -6.53 10.09 -8.61
CA ILE A 93 -7.08 9.44 -9.81
C ILE A 93 -7.84 8.16 -9.43
N PHE A 94 -9.07 8.05 -9.89
CA PHE A 94 -9.87 6.82 -9.82
C PHE A 94 -10.15 6.27 -11.21
N LEU A 95 -9.86 4.98 -11.40
CA LEU A 95 -10.22 4.17 -12.54
C LEU A 95 -11.26 3.13 -12.07
N LEU A 96 -12.51 3.27 -12.49
CA LEU A 96 -13.61 2.39 -12.06
C LEU A 96 -14.22 1.70 -13.28
N ASN A 97 -14.18 0.36 -13.31
CA ASN A 97 -14.71 -0.45 -14.42
C ASN A 97 -14.13 -0.04 -15.79
N CYS A 98 -12.84 0.28 -15.84
CA CYS A 98 -12.14 0.69 -17.05
C CYS A 98 -11.41 -0.49 -17.72
N GLU A 99 -11.21 -0.40 -19.04
CA GLU A 99 -10.53 -1.41 -19.84
C GLU A 99 -9.50 -0.76 -20.76
N SER A 100 -8.27 -1.29 -20.77
CA SER A 100 -7.17 -0.83 -21.64
C SER A 100 -6.89 0.67 -21.49
N VAL A 101 -6.59 1.11 -20.25
CA VAL A 101 -6.27 2.51 -19.95
C VAL A 101 -4.77 2.66 -19.68
N VAL A 102 -4.18 3.66 -20.33
CA VAL A 102 -2.76 4.02 -20.14
C VAL A 102 -2.67 5.42 -19.55
N LEU A 103 -2.04 5.54 -18.39
CA LEU A 103 -1.64 6.82 -17.78
C LEU A 103 -0.13 6.95 -17.88
N ARG A 104 0.38 7.99 -18.55
CA ARG A 104 1.82 8.13 -18.72
C ARG A 104 2.34 9.56 -18.77
N GLY A 105 3.61 9.73 -18.38
CA GLY A 105 4.40 10.92 -18.66
C GLY A 105 4.02 12.17 -17.89
N PHE A 106 3.46 12.06 -16.66
CA PHE A 106 3.15 13.18 -15.79
C PHE A 106 3.62 12.95 -14.35
N SER A 107 3.57 14.01 -13.54
CA SER A 107 3.89 13.94 -12.12
C SER A 107 2.71 14.33 -11.23
N VAL A 108 2.69 13.78 -10.02
CA VAL A 108 1.66 14.00 -8.99
C VAL A 108 2.28 14.70 -7.80
N HIS A 109 1.71 15.82 -7.39
CA HIS A 109 2.17 16.71 -6.34
C HIS A 109 1.03 17.15 -5.44
N PHE A 110 1.32 17.46 -4.19
CA PHE A 110 0.37 18.04 -3.25
C PHE A 110 0.89 19.38 -2.71
N PHE A 111 0.03 20.38 -2.59
CA PHE A 111 0.38 21.64 -1.93
C PHE A 111 0.59 21.46 -0.43
N CYS A 112 -0.21 20.58 0.19
CA CYS A 112 -0.13 20.19 1.58
C CYS A 112 -0.33 18.67 1.67
N PRO A 113 0.75 17.87 1.74
CA PRO A 113 0.64 16.43 1.96
C PRO A 113 0.03 16.12 3.33
N ARG A 114 -0.76 15.05 3.42
CA ARG A 114 -1.40 14.61 4.67
C ARG A 114 -0.41 14.08 5.73
N VAL A 115 0.85 14.05 5.45
CA VAL A 115 1.93 13.74 6.38
C VAL A 115 2.71 15.00 6.66
N SER A 116 2.61 15.51 7.88
CA SER A 116 3.40 16.66 8.33
C SER A 116 4.80 16.22 8.73
N GLU A 117 5.81 17.04 8.44
CA GLU A 117 7.20 16.76 8.77
C GLU A 117 7.85 17.92 9.53
N MET A 118 8.68 17.59 10.53
CA MET A 118 9.59 18.53 11.16
C MET A 118 10.96 17.90 11.38
N GLN A 119 12.01 18.67 11.13
CA GLN A 119 13.40 18.27 11.35
C GLN A 119 13.91 18.82 12.67
N LEU A 120 14.58 17.98 13.47
CA LEU A 120 15.28 18.41 14.68
C LEU A 120 16.50 19.25 14.31
N VAL A 121 16.49 20.53 14.65
CA VAL A 121 17.59 21.47 14.38
C VAL A 121 18.64 21.38 15.50
N ARG A 122 18.18 21.49 16.75
CA ARG A 122 19.04 21.40 17.93
C ARG A 122 18.25 20.99 19.18
N LYS A 123 18.95 20.49 20.18
CA LYS A 123 18.38 20.23 21.50
C LYS A 123 19.34 20.63 22.60
N GLU A 124 18.78 21.05 23.73
CA GLU A 124 19.52 21.38 24.93
C GLU A 124 18.69 20.98 26.17
N GLY A 125 19.18 20.04 26.96
CA GLY A 125 18.44 19.47 28.08
C GLY A 125 17.08 18.93 27.66
N CYS A 126 16.02 19.48 28.25
CA CYS A 126 14.62 19.11 27.96
C CYS A 126 13.98 19.95 26.83
N CYS A 127 14.74 20.80 26.14
CA CYS A 127 14.24 21.62 25.06
C CYS A 127 14.73 21.10 23.71
N ALA A 128 13.85 21.08 22.71
CA ALA A 128 14.21 20.72 21.34
C ALA A 128 13.57 21.70 20.34
N GLU A 129 14.40 22.20 19.42
CA GLU A 129 13.99 23.11 18.37
C GLU A 129 13.88 22.36 17.05
N PHE A 130 12.74 22.49 16.41
CA PHE A 130 12.42 21.85 15.15
C PHE A 130 12.14 22.89 14.06
N LEU A 131 12.34 22.48 12.81
CA LEU A 131 11.93 23.23 11.63
C LEU A 131 10.88 22.42 10.87
N ALA A 132 9.65 22.91 10.79
CA ALA A 132 8.59 22.30 9.99
C ALA A 132 8.90 22.41 8.49
N SER A 133 8.54 21.40 7.70
CA SER A 133 8.58 21.49 6.24
C SER A 133 7.68 22.62 5.74
N ALA A 134 7.99 23.20 4.58
CA ALA A 134 7.29 24.37 4.07
C ALA A 134 5.80 24.11 3.79
N ASP A 135 5.46 22.88 3.51
CA ASP A 135 4.13 22.36 3.20
C ASP A 135 3.50 21.57 4.37
N SER A 136 4.02 21.75 5.58
CA SER A 136 3.49 21.15 6.82
C SER A 136 3.01 22.29 7.74
N PRO A 137 1.84 22.87 7.47
CA PRO A 137 1.30 23.99 8.24
C PRO A 137 0.90 23.54 9.64
N PHE A 138 1.07 24.43 10.62
CA PHE A 138 0.72 24.17 12.01
C PHE A 138 0.26 25.43 12.71
N ILE A 139 -0.46 25.23 13.83
CA ILE A 139 -0.80 26.28 14.79
C ILE A 139 -0.38 25.86 16.19
N ILE A 140 -0.19 26.85 17.06
CA ILE A 140 0.01 26.65 18.48
C ILE A 140 -1.15 27.31 19.21
N ARG A 141 -1.86 26.52 20.04
CA ARG A 141 -2.95 26.97 20.90
C ARG A 141 -2.74 26.41 22.31
N GLU A 142 -2.88 27.23 23.32
CA GLU A 142 -2.73 26.84 24.73
C GLU A 142 -1.42 26.08 24.99
N ASN A 143 -0.32 26.56 24.42
CA ASN A 143 1.01 25.96 24.47
C ASN A 143 1.10 24.53 23.89
N ARG A 144 0.17 24.13 23.00
CA ARG A 144 0.18 22.84 22.32
C ARG A 144 0.27 23.03 20.82
N LEU A 145 1.02 22.14 20.16
CA LEU A 145 1.19 22.08 18.71
C LEU A 145 0.05 21.27 18.07
N PHE A 146 -0.58 21.83 17.03
CA PHE A 146 -1.57 21.17 16.18
C PHE A 146 -1.10 21.26 14.73
N TRP A 147 -0.94 20.13 14.07
CA TRP A 147 -0.78 20.09 12.64
C TRP A 147 -2.10 20.46 11.96
N LEU A 148 -2.04 21.10 10.81
CA LEU A 148 -3.22 21.32 9.98
C LEU A 148 -3.24 20.26 8.89
N ASP A 149 -4.39 19.63 8.70
CA ASP A 149 -4.61 18.72 7.59
C ASP A 149 -4.67 19.49 6.24
N PRO A 150 -4.75 18.80 5.09
CA PRO A 150 -4.80 19.46 3.78
C PRO A 150 -5.99 20.41 3.57
N ASP A 151 -7.06 20.26 4.35
CA ASP A 151 -8.23 21.15 4.34
C ASP A 151 -8.11 22.29 5.37
N GLY A 152 -6.97 22.37 6.08
CA GLY A 152 -6.68 23.39 7.08
C GLY A 152 -7.32 23.15 8.44
N VAL A 153 -7.80 21.94 8.72
CA VAL A 153 -8.40 21.56 9.99
C VAL A 153 -7.31 21.10 10.97
N PRO A 154 -7.30 21.64 12.23
CA PRO A 154 -6.32 21.24 13.22
C PRO A 154 -6.54 19.78 13.67
N GLU A 155 -5.50 18.97 13.58
CA GLU A 155 -5.48 17.58 14.07
C GLU A 155 -5.09 17.54 15.54
N ALA A 156 -5.90 16.86 16.37
CA ALA A 156 -5.60 16.72 17.79
C ALA A 156 -4.30 15.92 17.99
N PRO A 157 -3.37 16.38 18.84
CA PRO A 157 -2.10 15.69 19.07
C PRO A 157 -2.25 14.22 19.51
N GLU A 158 -3.37 13.88 20.14
CA GLU A 158 -3.70 12.53 20.60
C GLU A 158 -4.05 11.57 19.47
N THR A 159 -4.53 12.09 18.34
CA THR A 159 -4.96 11.27 17.19
C THR A 159 -3.85 11.02 16.18
N VAL A 160 -2.79 11.84 16.17
CA VAL A 160 -1.69 11.65 15.22
C VAL A 160 -0.70 10.61 15.70
N ILE A 161 -0.26 9.75 14.82
CA ILE A 161 0.86 8.84 15.02
C ILE A 161 2.15 9.52 14.54
N ALA A 162 3.28 9.12 15.14
CA ALA A 162 4.58 9.65 14.78
C ALA A 162 5.53 8.56 14.31
N GLN A 163 6.37 8.90 13.34
CA GLN A 163 7.51 8.09 12.92
C GLN A 163 8.75 8.98 12.86
N SER A 164 9.92 8.41 13.07
CA SER A 164 11.18 9.12 12.88
C SER A 164 12.04 8.47 11.81
N ALA A 165 12.79 9.28 11.10
CA ALA A 165 13.73 8.83 10.10
C ALA A 165 15.04 9.61 10.22
N SER A 166 16.16 9.04 9.76
CA SER A 166 17.40 9.79 9.59
C SER A 166 17.24 10.92 8.58
N ALA A 167 18.09 11.94 8.66
CA ALA A 167 18.11 13.06 7.72
C ALA A 167 18.21 12.65 6.23
N GLU A 168 18.76 11.46 5.98
CA GLU A 168 18.93 10.91 4.63
C GLU A 168 17.71 10.14 4.13
N GLY A 169 16.68 9.95 4.98
CA GLY A 169 15.47 9.19 4.65
C GLY A 169 15.69 7.68 4.41
N LEU A 170 16.93 7.20 4.63
CA LEU A 170 17.29 5.80 4.34
C LEU A 170 16.98 4.83 5.47
N ARG A 171 16.69 5.35 6.67
CA ARG A 171 16.30 4.57 7.85
C ARG A 171 15.02 5.14 8.42
N ASN A 172 13.91 4.56 8.07
CA ASN A 172 12.65 4.85 8.73
C ASN A 172 12.52 3.92 9.94
N LEU A 173 12.29 4.50 11.11
CA LEU A 173 12.03 3.77 12.31
C LEU A 173 10.62 4.12 12.79
N ARG A 174 9.75 3.14 12.96
CA ARG A 174 8.54 3.35 13.75
C ARG A 174 8.95 3.67 15.18
N SER A 175 8.35 4.68 15.76
CA SER A 175 8.64 5.12 17.11
C SER A 175 7.37 5.15 17.93
N ASP A 176 7.40 4.53 19.12
CA ASP A 176 6.33 4.67 20.11
C ASP A 176 6.35 6.06 20.77
N PHE A 177 7.45 6.80 20.62
CA PHE A 177 7.58 8.15 21.13
C PHE A 177 7.00 9.17 20.14
N ASN A 178 6.01 9.92 20.57
CA ASN A 178 5.42 11.01 19.82
C ASN A 178 5.79 12.35 20.45
N PRO A 179 6.68 13.16 19.85
CA PRO A 179 7.14 14.41 20.43
C PRO A 179 6.04 15.44 20.63
N VAL A 180 4.99 15.44 19.78
CA VAL A 180 3.87 16.39 19.92
C VAL A 180 2.99 16.04 21.12
N ARG A 181 2.82 14.76 21.41
CA ARG A 181 2.10 14.30 22.63
C ARG A 181 2.92 14.46 23.90
N ALA A 182 4.23 14.20 23.80
CA ALA A 182 5.13 14.19 24.95
C ALA A 182 5.55 15.60 25.40
N ALA A 183 5.39 16.62 24.54
CA ALA A 183 5.75 17.99 24.88
C ALA A 183 4.81 18.57 25.95
N VAL A 184 5.39 19.17 26.98
CA VAL A 184 4.66 19.91 28.03
C VAL A 184 4.32 21.33 27.58
N SER A 185 5.09 21.89 26.65
CA SER A 185 4.75 23.15 25.98
C SER A 185 5.35 23.22 24.59
N ALA A 186 4.70 24.02 23.74
CA ALA A 186 5.13 24.33 22.38
C ALA A 186 5.10 25.84 22.16
N GLU A 187 6.13 26.37 21.51
CA GLU A 187 6.23 27.77 21.13
C GLU A 187 6.65 27.88 19.65
N ARG A 188 6.14 28.93 18.96
CA ARG A 188 6.55 29.22 17.58
C ARG A 188 7.81 30.04 17.56
N VAL A 189 8.80 29.64 16.75
CA VAL A 189 10.05 30.34 16.52
C VAL A 189 10.14 30.76 15.06
N GLY A 190 9.92 32.01 14.77
CA GLY A 190 9.81 32.49 13.38
C GLY A 190 8.61 31.90 12.63
N GLU A 191 8.76 31.72 11.32
CA GLU A 191 7.66 31.27 10.47
C GLU A 191 7.38 29.76 10.60
N ARG A 192 8.42 28.93 10.57
CA ARG A 192 8.35 27.46 10.55
C ARG A 192 9.03 26.78 11.74
N GLY A 193 9.67 27.55 12.61
CA GLY A 193 10.34 27.00 13.79
C GLY A 193 9.36 26.65 14.90
N ILE A 194 9.62 25.55 15.59
CA ILE A 194 8.84 25.01 16.71
C ILE A 194 9.80 24.68 17.83
N LEU A 195 9.62 25.28 19.00
CA LEU A 195 10.31 24.92 20.23
C LEU A 195 9.38 24.05 21.07
N LEU A 196 9.80 22.83 21.38
CA LEU A 196 9.10 21.90 22.25
C LEU A 196 9.88 21.72 23.55
N ASN A 197 9.20 21.78 24.68
CA ASN A 197 9.73 21.48 26.00
C ASN A 197 9.17 20.16 26.50
N PHE A 198 10.00 19.35 27.15
CA PHE A 198 9.70 18.00 27.63
C PHE A 198 9.99 17.88 29.12
N GLU A 199 9.43 16.88 29.78
CA GLU A 199 9.80 16.52 31.18
C GLU A 199 11.18 15.87 31.28
N SER A 200 11.66 15.25 30.19
CA SER A 200 12.95 14.54 30.10
C SER A 200 13.70 14.94 28.83
N PRO A 201 15.03 14.73 28.76
CA PRO A 201 15.79 15.04 27.57
C PRO A 201 15.25 14.35 26.31
N PHE A 202 15.13 15.11 25.22
CA PHE A 202 14.61 14.60 23.94
C PHE A 202 15.56 13.54 23.35
N PRO A 203 15.05 12.36 22.93
CA PRO A 203 15.91 11.23 22.53
C PRO A 203 16.49 11.37 21.11
N GLY A 204 15.94 12.21 20.22
CA GLY A 204 16.39 12.34 18.83
C GLY A 204 17.78 12.97 18.67
N MET A 205 18.34 12.90 17.47
CA MET A 205 19.57 13.55 17.06
C MET A 205 19.31 14.70 16.10
N ALA A 206 20.13 15.75 16.14
CA ALA A 206 20.04 16.85 15.17
C ALA A 206 20.12 16.29 13.73
N GLY A 207 19.20 16.72 12.88
CA GLY A 207 19.03 16.19 11.54
C GLY A 207 17.93 15.13 11.41
N ASP A 208 17.52 14.47 12.49
CA ASP A 208 16.39 13.53 12.44
C ASP A 208 15.11 14.26 12.01
N VAL A 209 14.33 13.59 11.17
CA VAL A 209 13.02 14.06 10.72
C VAL A 209 11.91 13.26 11.39
N TRP A 210 10.94 13.97 11.94
CA TRP A 210 9.74 13.41 12.54
C TRP A 210 8.56 13.64 11.62
N GLN A 211 7.78 12.58 11.39
CA GLN A 211 6.63 12.55 10.50
C GLN A 211 5.38 12.28 11.32
N PHE A 212 4.30 12.99 10.99
CA PHE A 212 3.05 12.94 11.73
C PHE A 212 1.89 12.77 10.77
N ARG A 213 0.97 11.89 11.11
CA ARG A 213 -0.29 11.71 10.38
C ARG A 213 -1.41 11.19 11.25
N ASN A 214 -2.63 11.54 10.93
CA ASN A 214 -3.80 10.80 11.40
C ASN A 214 -3.79 9.40 10.77
N PRO A 215 -4.06 8.30 11.49
CA PRO A 215 -4.03 6.95 10.92
C PRO A 215 -5.11 6.67 9.86
N ALA A 216 -6.20 7.44 9.82
CA ALA A 216 -7.31 7.20 8.89
C ALA A 216 -6.89 7.35 7.42
N ARG A 217 -7.24 6.35 6.60
CA ARG A 217 -6.95 6.28 5.16
C ARG A 217 -8.19 6.69 4.34
N ASN A 218 -8.75 7.87 4.66
CA ASN A 218 -9.98 8.38 4.03
C ASN A 218 -9.84 8.75 2.55
N GLU A 219 -8.64 9.03 2.08
CA GLU A 219 -8.31 9.19 0.66
C GLU A 219 -7.22 8.19 0.26
N VAL A 220 -7.10 7.90 -1.03
CA VAL A 220 -6.07 7.03 -1.60
C VAL A 220 -5.43 7.69 -2.83
N GLY A 221 -4.30 7.19 -3.29
CA GLY A 221 -3.60 7.78 -4.42
C GLY A 221 -4.27 7.48 -5.77
N ILE A 222 -3.76 6.50 -6.51
CA ILE A 222 -4.34 6.04 -7.78
C ILE A 222 -5.07 4.74 -7.52
N LEU A 223 -6.39 4.72 -7.72
CA LEU A 223 -7.23 3.53 -7.55
C LEU A 223 -7.60 2.92 -8.90
N SER A 224 -7.43 1.61 -9.03
CA SER A 224 -7.99 0.77 -10.09
C SER A 224 -8.95 -0.25 -9.46
N ASP A 225 -10.24 -0.13 -9.74
CA ASP A 225 -11.27 -1.02 -9.21
C ASP A 225 -12.07 -1.66 -10.35
N HIS A 226 -12.15 -3.00 -10.36
CA HIS A 226 -12.79 -3.80 -11.42
C HIS A 226 -12.33 -3.38 -12.82
N CYS A 227 -11.03 -3.11 -12.97
CA CYS A 227 -10.43 -2.71 -14.24
C CYS A 227 -9.68 -3.87 -14.90
N SER A 228 -9.48 -3.76 -16.23
CA SER A 228 -8.63 -4.67 -16.99
C SER A 228 -7.64 -3.91 -17.87
N ASP A 229 -6.42 -4.45 -18.00
CA ASP A 229 -5.34 -3.92 -18.85
C ASP A 229 -5.01 -2.45 -18.54
N ILE A 230 -4.59 -2.20 -17.29
CA ILE A 230 -4.19 -0.86 -16.83
C ILE A 230 -2.68 -0.72 -16.87
N THR A 231 -2.21 0.30 -17.57
CA THR A 231 -0.79 0.65 -17.65
C THR A 231 -0.52 1.99 -16.99
N LEU A 232 0.41 1.99 -16.02
CA LEU A 232 1.01 3.20 -15.45
C LEU A 232 2.48 3.26 -15.90
N GLU A 233 2.83 4.24 -16.72
CA GLU A 233 4.17 4.34 -17.31
C GLU A 233 4.80 5.72 -17.12
N SER A 234 6.05 5.77 -16.66
CA SER A 234 6.81 7.01 -16.55
C SER A 234 6.08 8.09 -15.73
N LEU A 235 5.48 7.69 -14.61
CA LEU A 235 4.86 8.60 -13.65
C LEU A 235 5.86 8.94 -12.55
N THR A 236 5.83 10.21 -12.11
CA THR A 236 6.54 10.66 -10.90
C THR A 236 5.53 10.99 -9.81
N LEU A 237 5.52 10.23 -8.73
CA LEU A 237 4.63 10.41 -7.59
C LEU A 237 5.43 10.99 -6.45
N ARG A 238 5.21 12.28 -6.14
CA ARG A 238 5.92 12.99 -5.08
C ARG A 238 5.30 12.79 -3.71
N PHE A 239 3.99 12.59 -3.69
CA PHE A 239 3.23 12.14 -2.54
C PHE A 239 1.97 11.42 -3.01
N THR A 240 1.54 10.42 -2.23
CA THR A 240 0.26 9.75 -2.39
C THR A 240 -0.43 9.56 -1.04
N PRO A 241 -1.71 9.90 -0.91
CA PRO A 241 -2.50 9.62 0.28
C PRO A 241 -2.83 8.13 0.41
N GLY A 242 -3.20 7.69 1.60
CA GLY A 242 -3.67 6.35 1.91
C GLY A 242 -2.71 5.25 1.46
N LEU A 243 -3.17 4.34 0.61
CA LEU A 243 -2.42 3.20 0.10
C LEU A 243 -1.72 3.45 -1.25
N GLY A 244 -1.39 4.69 -1.56
CA GLY A 244 -0.63 5.02 -2.77
C GLY A 244 -1.32 4.58 -4.06
N ILE A 245 -0.70 3.69 -4.84
CA ILE A 245 -1.35 3.05 -5.98
C ILE A 245 -2.04 1.79 -5.47
N ILE A 246 -3.36 1.75 -5.53
CA ILE A 246 -4.13 0.56 -5.16
C ILE A 246 -4.87 -0.01 -6.36
N ALA A 247 -4.75 -1.33 -6.56
CA ALA A 247 -5.59 -2.08 -7.46
C ALA A 247 -6.37 -3.14 -6.68
N GLN A 248 -7.67 -3.19 -6.87
CA GLN A 248 -8.55 -4.19 -6.26
C GLN A 248 -9.48 -4.79 -7.30
N MET A 249 -9.71 -6.12 -7.22
CA MET A 249 -10.53 -6.90 -8.14
C MET A 249 -10.28 -6.55 -9.63
N SER A 250 -9.03 -6.23 -9.96
CA SER A 250 -8.59 -5.81 -11.30
C SER A 250 -7.65 -6.84 -11.92
N ALA A 251 -7.45 -6.78 -13.24
CA ALA A 251 -6.62 -7.74 -13.97
C ALA A 251 -5.73 -7.06 -15.02
N GLY A 252 -4.58 -7.67 -15.34
CA GLY A 252 -3.70 -7.15 -16.41
C GLY A 252 -3.09 -5.80 -16.05
N LEU A 253 -2.28 -5.76 -14.99
CA LEU A 253 -1.69 -4.53 -14.47
C LEU A 253 -0.22 -4.43 -14.90
N GLU A 254 0.17 -3.32 -15.50
CA GLU A 254 1.54 -3.06 -15.92
C GLU A 254 2.03 -1.69 -15.44
N PHE A 255 2.94 -1.69 -14.46
CA PHE A 255 3.51 -0.50 -13.85
C PHE A 255 5.01 -0.42 -14.18
N ARG A 256 5.42 0.57 -14.97
CA ARG A 256 6.78 0.69 -15.46
C ARG A 256 7.34 2.11 -15.29
N LYS A 257 8.63 2.18 -14.96
CA LYS A 257 9.37 3.45 -14.87
C LYS A 257 8.71 4.46 -13.93
N LEU A 258 8.11 3.94 -12.84
CA LEU A 258 7.54 4.78 -11.80
C LEU A 258 8.67 5.35 -10.94
N ILE A 259 8.53 6.62 -10.58
CA ILE A 259 9.35 7.28 -9.59
C ILE A 259 8.43 7.68 -8.44
N HIS A 260 8.44 6.94 -7.35
CA HIS A 260 7.68 7.24 -6.15
C HIS A 260 8.67 7.66 -5.06
N GLU A 261 9.04 8.93 -5.09
CA GLU A 261 10.06 9.53 -4.24
C GLU A 261 9.58 10.92 -3.78
N PRO A 262 9.90 11.36 -2.55
CA PRO A 262 9.38 12.60 -1.99
C PRO A 262 9.83 13.85 -2.78
N GLU A 263 9.16 14.96 -2.52
CA GLU A 263 9.61 16.28 -2.96
C GLU A 263 10.99 16.60 -2.37
N PRO A 264 11.82 17.43 -3.06
CA PRO A 264 13.05 17.92 -2.50
C PRO A 264 12.86 18.58 -1.12
N GLY A 265 13.62 18.13 -0.12
CA GLY A 265 13.53 18.61 1.26
C GLY A 265 12.51 17.86 2.13
N ARG A 266 11.81 16.88 1.59
CA ARG A 266 10.96 15.93 2.33
C ARG A 266 11.57 14.53 2.32
N ILE A 267 11.07 13.68 3.21
CA ILE A 267 11.47 12.26 3.24
C ILE A 267 10.26 11.31 3.10
N CYS A 268 9.02 11.80 3.15
CA CYS A 268 7.81 11.02 2.95
C CYS A 268 7.24 11.23 1.55
N ALA A 269 7.02 10.12 0.82
CA ALA A 269 6.36 10.09 -0.49
C ALA A 269 5.02 9.34 -0.47
N ALA A 270 4.77 8.46 0.49
CA ALA A 270 3.53 7.72 0.61
C ALA A 270 3.03 7.72 2.05
N PHE A 271 1.74 7.97 2.22
CA PHE A 271 1.08 7.98 3.53
C PHE A 271 1.13 6.61 4.24
N ALA A 272 1.04 5.52 3.48
CA ALA A 272 1.26 4.14 3.93
C ALA A 272 2.03 3.38 2.85
N ASP A 273 1.43 2.37 2.20
CA ASP A 273 2.04 1.61 1.11
C ASP A 273 2.27 2.49 -0.12
N CYS A 274 3.30 2.19 -0.92
CA CYS A 274 3.42 2.79 -2.25
C CYS A 274 2.51 2.11 -3.26
N ILE A 275 2.44 0.77 -3.24
CA ILE A 275 1.60 -0.05 -4.12
C ILE A 275 0.91 -1.14 -3.30
N HIS A 276 -0.39 -1.29 -3.49
CA HIS A 276 -1.23 -2.26 -2.81
C HIS A 276 -2.12 -3.01 -3.83
N ILE A 277 -1.89 -4.32 -4.00
CA ILE A 277 -2.58 -5.17 -4.97
C ILE A 277 -3.45 -6.16 -4.20
N SER A 278 -4.75 -5.94 -4.17
CA SER A 278 -5.71 -6.72 -3.40
C SER A 278 -6.70 -7.47 -4.29
N SER A 279 -6.75 -8.80 -4.16
CA SER A 279 -7.71 -9.66 -4.88
C SER A 279 -7.72 -9.42 -6.39
N CYS A 280 -6.56 -9.17 -6.98
CA CYS A 280 -6.38 -8.97 -8.42
C CYS A 280 -6.16 -10.29 -9.16
N ARG A 281 -6.23 -10.25 -10.49
CA ARG A 281 -6.15 -11.43 -11.37
C ARG A 281 -5.17 -11.20 -12.53
N GLY A 282 -4.90 -12.28 -13.26
CA GLY A 282 -4.08 -12.21 -14.45
C GLY A 282 -2.64 -11.79 -14.17
N ARG A 283 -2.04 -11.03 -15.07
CA ARG A 283 -0.64 -10.64 -14.95
C ARG A 283 -0.50 -9.29 -14.25
N PHE A 284 0.42 -9.21 -13.27
CA PHE A 284 0.92 -7.97 -12.68
C PHE A 284 2.41 -7.82 -12.96
N VAL A 285 2.82 -6.70 -13.52
CA VAL A 285 4.23 -6.36 -13.77
C VAL A 285 4.58 -5.06 -13.07
N LEU A 286 5.62 -5.09 -12.25
CA LEU A 286 6.29 -3.90 -11.72
C LEU A 286 7.74 -3.89 -12.18
N ALA A 287 8.13 -2.92 -13.01
CA ALA A 287 9.44 -2.91 -13.62
C ALA A 287 10.10 -1.54 -13.66
N GLU A 288 11.44 -1.51 -13.63
CA GLU A 288 12.29 -0.32 -13.88
C GLU A 288 11.91 0.89 -13.02
N SER A 289 11.41 0.65 -11.79
CA SER A 289 10.78 1.66 -10.93
C SER A 289 11.59 1.93 -9.67
N ARG A 290 11.36 3.11 -9.05
CA ARG A 290 12.07 3.52 -7.83
C ARG A 290 11.07 3.95 -6.78
N PHE A 291 11.28 3.48 -5.55
CA PHE A 291 10.44 3.74 -4.40
C PHE A 291 11.30 4.21 -3.22
N CYS A 292 10.93 5.33 -2.62
CA CYS A 292 11.58 5.87 -1.43
C CYS A 292 10.59 6.69 -0.61
N GLY A 293 10.62 6.55 0.71
CA GLY A 293 9.81 7.38 1.60
C GLY A 293 8.38 6.88 1.83
N ALA A 294 8.16 5.56 1.74
CA ALA A 294 6.93 4.95 2.23
C ALA A 294 6.86 5.03 3.77
N GLN A 295 5.65 5.14 4.33
CA GLN A 295 5.43 4.98 5.76
C GLN A 295 4.93 3.57 6.14
N ASP A 296 4.74 2.72 5.16
CA ASP A 296 4.50 1.28 5.30
C ASP A 296 5.25 0.53 4.19
N ASP A 297 4.67 -0.51 3.58
CA ASP A 297 5.35 -1.35 2.59
C ASP A 297 5.43 -0.67 1.20
N PRO A 298 6.58 -0.63 0.54
CA PRO A 298 6.63 -0.22 -0.87
C PRO A 298 5.73 -1.06 -1.79
N LEU A 299 5.55 -2.35 -1.50
CA LEU A 299 4.69 -3.24 -2.28
C LEU A 299 4.04 -4.28 -1.38
N ASN A 300 2.71 -4.35 -1.41
CA ASN A 300 1.91 -5.42 -0.81
C ASN A 300 1.04 -6.08 -1.88
N ILE A 301 1.04 -7.43 -1.94
CA ILE A 301 0.23 -8.23 -2.86
C ILE A 301 -0.46 -9.34 -2.08
N HIS A 302 -1.79 -9.36 -2.06
CA HIS A 302 -2.56 -10.34 -1.29
C HIS A 302 -3.97 -10.57 -1.84
N GLY A 303 -4.59 -11.68 -1.44
CA GLY A 303 -6.03 -11.88 -1.42
C GLY A 303 -6.62 -11.60 -0.03
N THR A 304 -7.87 -11.97 0.19
CA THR A 304 -8.55 -11.74 1.47
C THR A 304 -9.20 -13.03 1.97
N TYR A 305 -8.91 -13.41 3.22
CA TYR A 305 -9.66 -14.45 3.92
C TYR A 305 -10.96 -13.88 4.49
N LEU A 306 -12.08 -14.58 4.26
CA LEU A 306 -13.32 -14.32 4.95
C LEU A 306 -13.66 -15.52 5.84
N LYS A 307 -14.10 -15.27 7.07
CA LYS A 307 -14.52 -16.32 7.99
C LYS A 307 -15.83 -16.93 7.51
N LEU A 308 -15.89 -18.27 7.47
CA LEU A 308 -17.15 -18.99 7.29
C LEU A 308 -17.95 -18.96 8.58
N GLU A 309 -19.12 -18.31 8.57
CA GLU A 309 -20.01 -18.27 9.75
C GLU A 309 -21.01 -19.41 9.77
N ARG A 310 -21.59 -19.72 8.60
CA ARG A 310 -22.55 -20.82 8.46
C ARG A 310 -22.60 -21.34 7.03
N GLN A 311 -23.06 -22.59 6.87
CA GLN A 311 -23.33 -23.23 5.59
C GLN A 311 -24.73 -23.86 5.61
N GLU A 312 -25.51 -23.61 4.56
CA GLU A 312 -26.87 -24.15 4.36
C GLU A 312 -26.94 -24.82 2.98
N GLY A 313 -26.55 -26.11 2.92
CA GLY A 313 -26.35 -26.76 1.64
C GLY A 313 -25.20 -26.12 0.86
N PRO A 314 -25.40 -25.72 -0.40
CA PRO A 314 -24.39 -25.05 -1.20
C PRO A 314 -24.20 -23.56 -0.85
N ASP A 315 -25.09 -22.98 -0.06
CA ASP A 315 -25.03 -21.57 0.33
C ASP A 315 -24.14 -21.40 1.56
N ILE A 316 -23.17 -20.52 1.47
CA ILE A 316 -22.27 -20.16 2.56
C ILE A 316 -22.32 -18.68 2.84
N PHE A 317 -22.26 -18.36 4.13
CA PHE A 317 -22.29 -16.98 4.64
C PHE A 317 -20.96 -16.67 5.28
N LEU A 318 -20.32 -15.66 4.75
CA LEU A 318 -18.96 -15.28 5.10
C LEU A 318 -18.95 -13.91 5.77
N ARG A 319 -17.96 -13.69 6.62
CA ARG A 319 -17.76 -12.42 7.29
C ARG A 319 -16.35 -11.89 7.10
N PHE A 320 -16.24 -10.61 6.79
CA PHE A 320 -14.98 -9.87 6.89
C PHE A 320 -14.58 -9.72 8.35
N MET A 321 -13.35 -10.09 8.65
CA MET A 321 -12.80 -10.03 10.01
C MET A 321 -11.97 -8.76 10.26
N GLN A 322 -11.40 -8.19 9.19
CA GLN A 322 -10.68 -6.92 9.26
C GLN A 322 -11.60 -5.77 8.80
N PRO A 323 -11.92 -4.81 9.70
CA PRO A 323 -12.86 -3.73 9.37
C PRO A 323 -12.45 -2.88 8.16
N GLU A 324 -11.17 -2.62 7.99
CA GLU A 324 -10.67 -1.82 6.87
C GLU A 324 -10.91 -2.46 5.49
N THR A 325 -11.37 -3.73 5.43
CA THR A 325 -11.73 -4.43 4.18
C THR A 325 -13.23 -4.58 3.95
N TRP A 326 -14.07 -4.05 4.82
CA TRP A 326 -15.52 -4.17 4.69
C TRP A 326 -16.08 -3.49 3.44
N GLY A 327 -17.14 -4.05 2.88
CA GLY A 327 -17.88 -3.47 1.74
C GLY A 327 -17.29 -3.74 0.36
N ILE A 328 -16.19 -4.49 0.24
CA ILE A 328 -15.71 -5.00 -1.06
C ILE A 328 -16.32 -6.38 -1.35
N LEU A 329 -16.42 -6.77 -2.62
CA LEU A 329 -16.86 -8.10 -3.03
C LEU A 329 -15.73 -8.81 -3.80
N PRO A 330 -14.83 -9.55 -3.12
CA PRO A 330 -13.66 -10.16 -3.76
C PRO A 330 -13.97 -11.51 -4.44
N PHE A 331 -15.23 -11.78 -4.79
CA PHE A 331 -15.67 -13.02 -5.43
C PHE A 331 -16.57 -12.71 -6.63
N GLU A 332 -16.44 -13.54 -7.67
CA GLU A 332 -17.25 -13.49 -8.87
C GLU A 332 -17.80 -14.88 -9.23
N GLN A 333 -18.86 -14.92 -10.01
CA GLN A 333 -19.36 -16.18 -10.58
C GLN A 333 -18.26 -16.85 -11.42
N GLY A 334 -18.02 -18.13 -11.16
CA GLY A 334 -16.99 -18.92 -11.83
C GLY A 334 -15.67 -19.01 -11.06
N ASP A 335 -15.50 -18.24 -9.99
CA ASP A 335 -14.29 -18.33 -9.16
C ASP A 335 -14.16 -19.70 -8.51
N HIS A 336 -12.91 -20.13 -8.37
CA HIS A 336 -12.53 -21.27 -7.55
C HIS A 336 -12.20 -20.79 -6.14
N VAL A 337 -12.86 -21.34 -5.15
CA VAL A 337 -12.63 -21.03 -3.74
C VAL A 337 -12.11 -22.24 -2.99
N ALA A 338 -11.27 -22.01 -2.00
CA ALA A 338 -10.76 -23.02 -1.09
C ALA A 338 -11.37 -22.82 0.30
N LEU A 339 -11.80 -23.91 0.92
CA LEU A 339 -11.98 -24.01 2.35
C LEU A 339 -10.60 -24.16 2.99
N VAL A 340 -10.28 -23.30 3.95
CA VAL A 340 -8.99 -23.27 4.62
C VAL A 340 -9.20 -23.38 6.13
N ASP A 341 -8.38 -24.20 6.79
CA ASP A 341 -8.27 -24.17 8.25
C ASP A 341 -7.51 -22.92 8.67
N GLY A 342 -8.18 -21.97 9.30
CA GLY A 342 -7.61 -20.68 9.67
C GLY A 342 -6.50 -20.73 10.72
N HIS A 343 -6.34 -21.84 11.44
CA HIS A 343 -5.23 -22.01 12.38
C HIS A 343 -3.94 -22.51 11.72
N SER A 344 -4.07 -23.40 10.75
CA SER A 344 -2.92 -24.00 10.03
C SER A 344 -2.67 -23.37 8.65
N LEU A 345 -3.62 -22.64 8.11
CA LEU A 345 -3.64 -22.09 6.74
C LEU A 345 -3.57 -23.16 5.65
N VAL A 346 -3.98 -24.39 5.98
CA VAL A 346 -4.03 -25.52 5.03
C VAL A 346 -5.33 -25.49 4.25
N ARG A 347 -5.23 -25.56 2.92
CA ARG A 347 -6.37 -25.69 2.01
C ARG A 347 -6.90 -27.13 2.06
N LEU A 348 -8.18 -27.30 2.39
CA LEU A 348 -8.81 -28.60 2.62
C LEU A 348 -9.65 -29.06 1.43
N GLU A 349 -10.57 -28.22 0.96
CA GLU A 349 -11.48 -28.53 -0.12
C GLU A 349 -11.61 -27.36 -1.09
N PHE A 350 -12.00 -27.64 -2.34
CA PHE A 350 -12.16 -26.61 -3.38
C PHE A 350 -13.57 -26.67 -3.98
N ARG A 351 -14.17 -25.52 -4.26
CA ARG A 351 -15.48 -25.37 -4.90
C ARG A 351 -15.47 -24.28 -5.94
N THR A 352 -16.49 -24.25 -6.79
CA THR A 352 -16.71 -23.18 -7.75
C THR A 352 -17.89 -22.32 -7.29
N VAL A 353 -17.73 -21.00 -7.34
CA VAL A 353 -18.77 -20.01 -7.03
C VAL A 353 -19.81 -19.97 -8.16
N ARG A 354 -21.09 -20.13 -7.83
CA ARG A 354 -22.22 -19.99 -8.73
C ARG A 354 -22.82 -18.58 -8.68
N ALA A 355 -22.84 -18.00 -7.49
CA ALA A 355 -23.27 -16.62 -7.26
C ALA A 355 -22.53 -16.03 -6.07
N ALA A 356 -22.34 -14.72 -6.08
CA ALA A 356 -21.71 -13.96 -5.00
C ALA A 356 -22.43 -12.62 -4.84
N GLU A 357 -22.74 -12.25 -3.61
CA GLU A 357 -23.35 -10.96 -3.27
C GLU A 357 -22.91 -10.48 -1.89
N LEU A 358 -22.91 -9.15 -1.72
CA LEU A 358 -22.66 -8.56 -0.40
C LEU A 358 -23.89 -8.77 0.50
N GLU A 359 -23.67 -9.21 1.74
CA GLU A 359 -24.67 -9.27 2.81
C GLU A 359 -24.42 -8.13 3.82
N GLY A 360 -25.01 -6.98 3.55
CA GLY A 360 -24.68 -5.75 4.27
C GLY A 360 -23.24 -5.27 3.95
N SER A 361 -22.61 -4.57 4.89
CA SER A 361 -21.22 -4.08 4.74
C SER A 361 -20.17 -5.09 5.23
N HIS A 362 -20.55 -6.07 6.04
CA HIS A 362 -19.63 -6.95 6.77
C HIS A 362 -19.61 -8.39 6.28
N GLY A 363 -20.55 -8.77 5.43
CA GLY A 363 -20.76 -10.15 4.99
C GLY A 363 -20.76 -10.33 3.49
N VAL A 364 -20.55 -11.58 3.08
CA VAL A 364 -20.68 -12.05 1.71
C VAL A 364 -21.47 -13.35 1.73
N HIS A 365 -22.48 -13.45 0.90
CA HIS A 365 -23.20 -14.68 0.60
C HIS A 365 -22.66 -15.28 -0.70
N LEU A 366 -22.21 -16.53 -0.67
CA LEU A 366 -21.83 -17.29 -1.86
C LEU A 366 -22.73 -18.51 -2.01
N THR A 367 -23.21 -18.76 -3.24
CA THR A 367 -23.75 -20.06 -3.63
C THR A 367 -22.65 -20.83 -4.35
N LEU A 368 -22.29 -22.00 -3.84
CA LEU A 368 -21.23 -22.87 -4.38
C LEU A 368 -21.79 -23.93 -5.34
N SER A 369 -20.89 -24.60 -6.08
CA SER A 369 -21.25 -25.76 -6.91
C SER A 369 -21.82 -26.93 -6.10
N GLU A 370 -21.33 -27.12 -4.90
CA GLU A 370 -21.72 -28.11 -3.91
C GLU A 370 -21.25 -27.68 -2.52
N PRO A 371 -21.83 -28.21 -1.41
CA PRO A 371 -21.37 -27.84 -0.06
C PRO A 371 -19.96 -28.37 0.23
N PHE A 372 -19.29 -27.75 1.18
CA PHE A 372 -18.10 -28.35 1.83
C PHE A 372 -18.53 -29.48 2.77
N THR A 373 -17.68 -30.49 2.95
CA THR A 373 -18.02 -31.71 3.73
C THR A 373 -17.45 -31.67 5.14
N ASP A 374 -16.19 -31.31 5.29
CA ASP A 374 -15.47 -31.36 6.56
C ASP A 374 -15.03 -29.94 6.98
N LEU A 375 -15.88 -29.26 7.75
CA LEU A 375 -15.61 -27.90 8.22
C LEU A 375 -14.67 -27.93 9.44
N PRO A 376 -13.50 -27.25 9.38
CA PRO A 376 -12.65 -27.11 10.56
C PRO A 376 -13.31 -26.18 11.59
N GLU A 377 -12.83 -26.22 12.85
CA GLU A 377 -13.32 -25.37 13.93
C GLU A 377 -13.22 -23.88 13.59
N TYR A 378 -12.13 -23.49 12.92
CA TYR A 378 -11.94 -22.14 12.41
C TYR A 378 -11.78 -22.17 10.89
N ALA A 379 -12.91 -22.08 10.20
CA ALA A 379 -12.99 -22.11 8.75
C ALA A 379 -12.89 -20.72 8.16
N VAL A 380 -11.99 -20.53 7.19
CA VAL A 380 -11.94 -19.33 6.35
C VAL A 380 -12.00 -19.72 4.87
N ILE A 381 -12.50 -18.83 4.04
CA ILE A 381 -12.61 -19.02 2.59
C ILE A 381 -11.63 -18.12 1.88
N GLU A 382 -10.90 -18.73 0.95
CA GLU A 382 -9.89 -18.10 0.08
C GLU A 382 -10.35 -18.13 -1.37
N ASN A 383 -10.26 -17.00 -2.07
CA ASN A 383 -10.52 -16.97 -3.50
C ASN A 383 -9.26 -17.31 -4.30
N MET A 384 -9.18 -18.51 -4.82
CA MET A 384 -8.04 -19.02 -5.59
C MET A 384 -7.90 -18.42 -6.99
N SER A 385 -8.97 -17.81 -7.51
CA SER A 385 -8.98 -17.12 -8.81
C SER A 385 -8.50 -15.67 -8.73
N ALA A 386 -8.38 -15.11 -7.52
CA ALA A 386 -8.05 -13.71 -7.27
C ALA A 386 -6.59 -13.53 -6.84
N TYR A 387 -5.66 -14.13 -7.56
CA TYR A 387 -4.22 -13.97 -7.40
C TYR A 387 -3.54 -13.67 -8.72
N PRO A 388 -2.79 -12.56 -8.82
CA PRO A 388 -2.06 -12.27 -10.05
C PRO A 388 -0.79 -13.12 -10.17
N ASP A 389 -0.41 -13.42 -11.41
CA ASP A 389 0.97 -13.80 -11.73
C ASP A 389 1.83 -12.53 -11.68
N ALA A 390 2.72 -12.44 -10.69
CA ALA A 390 3.44 -11.21 -10.38
C ALA A 390 4.90 -11.25 -10.84
N GLU A 391 5.33 -10.28 -11.63
CA GLU A 391 6.72 -10.07 -12.02
C GLU A 391 7.23 -8.73 -11.49
N ILE A 392 8.16 -8.75 -10.54
CA ILE A 392 8.77 -7.55 -9.93
C ILE A 392 10.26 -7.54 -10.28
N HIS A 393 10.71 -6.64 -11.16
CA HIS A 393 12.08 -6.68 -11.60
C HIS A 393 12.68 -5.31 -11.93
N ASP A 394 14.02 -5.25 -11.81
CA ASP A 394 14.83 -4.07 -12.13
C ASP A 394 14.39 -2.80 -11.35
N CYS A 395 13.85 -2.99 -10.14
CA CYS A 395 13.35 -1.92 -9.27
C CYS A 395 14.34 -1.60 -8.14
N ARG A 396 14.20 -0.39 -7.57
CA ARG A 396 14.92 0.03 -6.38
C ARG A 396 13.93 0.43 -5.29
N PHE A 397 14.09 -0.16 -4.10
CA PHE A 397 13.30 0.09 -2.91
C PHE A 397 14.20 0.64 -1.81
N ALA A 398 13.85 1.78 -1.22
CA ALA A 398 14.60 2.42 -0.15
C ALA A 398 13.70 3.22 0.80
N GLY A 399 14.19 3.54 2.00
CA GLY A 399 13.52 4.47 2.91
C GLY A 399 12.10 4.07 3.32
N TYR A 400 11.92 2.85 3.84
CA TYR A 400 10.64 2.31 4.34
C TYR A 400 10.85 1.66 5.71
N PRO A 401 9.85 1.72 6.62
CA PRO A 401 9.99 1.26 8.00
C PRO A 401 9.60 -0.20 8.23
N THR A 402 8.95 -0.83 7.27
CA THR A 402 8.36 -2.18 7.36
C THR A 402 9.02 -3.15 6.38
N ARG A 403 8.27 -3.87 5.58
CA ARG A 403 8.79 -4.80 4.57
C ARG A 403 8.98 -4.06 3.25
N GLY A 404 9.98 -4.44 2.46
CA GLY A 404 10.13 -3.93 1.08
C GLY A 404 9.08 -4.52 0.14
N ILE A 405 8.83 -5.82 0.29
CA ILE A 405 7.75 -6.54 -0.37
C ILE A 405 7.07 -7.47 0.63
N LEU A 406 5.76 -7.31 0.80
CA LEU A 406 4.88 -8.30 1.42
C LEU A 406 4.15 -9.04 0.30
N LEU A 407 4.26 -10.37 0.28
CA LEU A 407 3.66 -11.20 -0.77
C LEU A 407 2.91 -12.37 -0.17
N THR A 408 1.61 -12.38 -0.38
CA THR A 408 0.69 -13.46 -0.03
C THR A 408 -0.17 -13.78 -1.26
N SER A 409 0.43 -14.48 -2.25
CA SER A 409 -0.22 -14.77 -3.53
C SER A 409 0.00 -16.21 -3.97
N ALA A 410 -1.06 -16.89 -4.35
CA ALA A 410 -1.00 -18.22 -4.94
C ALA A 410 -0.71 -18.22 -6.46
N GLY A 411 -0.61 -17.07 -7.10
CA GLY A 411 -0.16 -16.93 -8.48
C GLY A 411 1.32 -17.25 -8.65
N LYS A 412 1.77 -17.34 -9.90
CA LYS A 412 3.18 -17.51 -10.21
C LYS A 412 3.92 -16.20 -10.02
N CYS A 413 4.87 -16.16 -9.08
CA CYS A 413 5.55 -14.92 -8.69
C CYS A 413 7.05 -14.97 -8.98
N ALA A 414 7.61 -13.81 -9.37
CA ALA A 414 9.04 -13.64 -9.58
C ALA A 414 9.53 -12.28 -9.10
N ILE A 415 10.54 -12.26 -8.23
CA ILE A 415 11.21 -11.07 -7.69
C ILE A 415 12.66 -11.10 -8.16
N ARG A 416 13.00 -10.34 -9.21
CA ARG A 416 14.28 -10.50 -9.91
C ARG A 416 15.04 -9.19 -10.09
N ARG A 417 16.36 -9.20 -9.89
CA ARG A 417 17.28 -8.08 -10.18
C ARG A 417 16.90 -6.75 -9.55
N ASN A 418 16.23 -6.79 -8.39
CA ASN A 418 15.88 -5.60 -7.64
C ASN A 418 17.02 -5.21 -6.68
N THR A 419 17.05 -3.94 -6.30
CA THR A 419 17.94 -3.43 -5.26
C THR A 419 17.10 -2.95 -4.07
N PHE A 420 17.37 -3.52 -2.90
CA PHE A 420 16.75 -3.13 -1.65
C PHE A 420 17.79 -2.45 -0.76
N ILE A 421 17.45 -1.26 -0.25
CA ILE A 421 18.25 -0.53 0.74
C ILE A 421 17.38 -0.36 1.98
N HIS A 422 17.65 -1.13 3.00
CA HIS A 422 16.80 -1.26 4.16
C HIS A 422 17.59 -1.05 5.45
N GLY A 423 16.97 -0.50 6.47
CA GLY A 423 17.60 -0.23 7.76
C GLY A 423 16.68 -0.46 8.95
N SER A 424 15.48 -1.01 8.75
CA SER A 424 14.53 -1.27 9.82
C SER A 424 14.67 -2.67 10.42
N GLY A 425 13.93 -2.94 11.49
CA GLY A 425 13.86 -4.24 12.17
C GLY A 425 12.90 -5.25 11.53
N SER A 426 12.33 -4.97 10.35
CA SER A 426 11.44 -5.88 9.62
C SER A 426 12.20 -6.68 8.54
N PRO A 427 11.68 -7.80 8.03
CA PRO A 427 12.28 -8.48 6.88
C PRO A 427 12.15 -7.62 5.61
N VAL A 428 13.07 -7.78 4.67
CA VAL A 428 13.04 -7.04 3.41
C VAL A 428 12.01 -7.64 2.45
N ILE A 429 11.96 -8.97 2.33
CA ILE A 429 10.90 -9.70 1.63
C ILE A 429 10.21 -10.59 2.66
N TYR A 430 8.91 -10.44 2.78
CA TYR A 430 8.08 -11.25 3.66
C TYR A 430 7.03 -12.00 2.87
N ILE A 431 7.12 -13.34 2.93
CA ILE A 431 6.16 -14.26 2.36
C ILE A 431 5.35 -14.81 3.54
N SER A 432 4.08 -14.47 3.59
CA SER A 432 3.22 -14.77 4.73
C SER A 432 1.88 -15.39 4.31
N GLY A 433 0.91 -15.28 5.11
CA GLY A 433 -0.49 -15.62 5.06
C GLY A 433 -1.02 -15.48 6.47
N ASP A 434 -2.16 -14.80 6.64
CA ASP A 434 -2.66 -14.42 7.96
C ASP A 434 -4.19 -14.53 8.01
N ALA A 435 -4.69 -15.41 8.86
CA ALA A 435 -6.11 -15.51 9.17
C ALA A 435 -6.44 -15.10 10.62
N GLY A 436 -5.58 -14.27 11.25
CA GLY A 436 -5.68 -13.87 12.65
C GLY A 436 -5.69 -12.37 12.91
N SER A 437 -5.10 -11.56 12.03
CA SER A 437 -4.99 -10.10 12.22
C SER A 437 -5.45 -9.31 11.01
N TRP A 438 -4.72 -9.35 9.90
CA TRP A 438 -5.07 -8.62 8.67
C TRP A 438 -5.92 -9.42 7.69
N PHE A 439 -5.97 -10.74 7.85
CA PHE A 439 -6.72 -11.66 7.00
C PHE A 439 -6.29 -11.59 5.53
N GLU A 440 -5.02 -11.33 5.31
CA GLU A 440 -4.39 -11.37 3.99
C GLU A 440 -4.14 -12.81 3.57
N SER A 441 -4.83 -13.24 2.51
CA SER A 441 -4.77 -14.61 2.02
C SER A 441 -3.75 -14.82 0.91
N GLY A 442 -3.25 -16.04 0.76
CA GLY A 442 -2.43 -16.47 -0.36
C GLY A 442 -1.20 -17.29 0.01
N GLY A 443 -1.38 -18.59 0.33
CA GLY A 443 -0.24 -19.49 0.42
C GLY A 443 0.48 -19.58 -0.93
N VAL A 444 1.78 -19.22 -0.96
CA VAL A 444 2.59 -19.17 -2.18
C VAL A 444 2.82 -20.57 -2.76
N THR A 445 2.63 -20.75 -4.07
CA THR A 445 2.71 -22.05 -4.77
C THR A 445 3.76 -22.12 -5.88
N ASP A 446 4.29 -21.01 -6.33
CA ASP A 446 5.41 -20.92 -7.30
C ASP A 446 6.08 -19.55 -7.18
N LEU A 447 7.27 -19.49 -6.59
CA LEU A 447 8.00 -18.24 -6.37
C LEU A 447 9.47 -18.37 -6.75
N GLU A 448 9.98 -17.38 -7.47
CA GLU A 448 11.40 -17.19 -7.71
C GLU A 448 11.90 -15.86 -7.15
N ILE A 449 12.95 -15.90 -6.31
CA ILE A 449 13.66 -14.73 -5.80
C ILE A 449 15.11 -14.80 -6.28
N SER A 450 15.46 -14.03 -7.34
CA SER A 450 16.75 -14.22 -8.00
C SER A 450 17.47 -12.94 -8.41
N GLY A 451 18.79 -12.95 -8.27
CA GLY A 451 19.65 -11.86 -8.74
C GLY A 451 19.45 -10.53 -8.05
N ASN A 452 18.77 -10.48 -6.89
CA ASN A 452 18.52 -9.25 -6.15
C ASN A 452 19.76 -8.84 -5.32
N VAL A 453 19.87 -7.55 -5.03
CA VAL A 453 20.89 -6.97 -4.15
C VAL A 453 20.22 -6.42 -2.90
N PHE A 454 20.60 -6.95 -1.74
CA PHE A 454 20.13 -6.51 -0.43
C PHE A 454 21.25 -5.75 0.29
N ARG A 455 20.96 -4.52 0.74
CA ARG A 455 21.92 -3.66 1.45
C ARG A 455 21.30 -3.16 2.74
N GLY A 456 21.92 -3.56 3.87
CA GLY A 456 21.40 -3.28 5.20
C GLY A 456 20.13 -4.09 5.50
N SER A 457 20.05 -4.58 6.72
CA SER A 457 18.84 -5.19 7.28
C SER A 457 19.04 -5.27 8.79
N GLY A 458 18.10 -4.80 9.55
CA GLY A 458 18.11 -4.92 11.02
C GLY A 458 17.59 -6.27 11.52
N ARG A 459 17.08 -7.12 10.62
CA ARG A 459 16.49 -8.44 10.87
C ARG A 459 16.79 -9.37 9.69
N SER A 460 16.21 -10.57 9.67
CA SER A 460 16.28 -11.50 8.53
C SER A 460 15.87 -10.81 7.23
N VAL A 461 16.60 -11.11 6.15
CA VAL A 461 16.38 -10.43 4.86
C VAL A 461 15.15 -10.97 4.16
N ILE A 462 15.04 -12.30 4.06
CA ILE A 462 13.90 -13.00 3.47
C ILE A 462 13.26 -13.85 4.56
N GLU A 463 11.97 -13.64 4.80
CA GLU A 463 11.18 -14.50 5.68
C GLU A 463 10.06 -15.18 4.89
N ILE A 464 9.97 -16.51 5.02
CA ILE A 464 8.90 -17.33 4.48
C ILE A 464 8.25 -18.01 5.69
N VAL A 465 7.34 -17.29 6.31
CA VAL A 465 6.79 -17.64 7.63
C VAL A 465 5.31 -17.26 7.66
N PRO A 466 4.40 -18.23 7.47
CA PRO A 466 2.97 -17.97 7.62
C PRO A 466 2.63 -17.73 9.10
N GLU A 467 1.59 -16.98 9.35
CA GLU A 467 1.11 -16.64 10.70
C GLU A 467 0.29 -17.81 11.29
N THR A 468 1.00 -18.91 11.57
CA THR A 468 0.46 -20.12 12.19
C THR A 468 1.12 -20.37 13.53
N ALA A 469 0.58 -21.29 14.34
CA ALA A 469 1.23 -21.72 15.57
C ALA A 469 2.67 -22.21 15.31
N GLU A 470 3.62 -21.87 16.19
CA GLU A 470 5.04 -22.26 16.02
C GLU A 470 5.23 -23.79 15.97
N SER A 471 4.35 -24.53 16.62
CA SER A 471 4.33 -26.01 16.61
C SER A 471 3.74 -26.63 15.32
N SER A 472 3.13 -25.82 14.43
CA SER A 472 2.57 -26.34 13.19
C SER A 472 3.67 -26.86 12.26
N SER A 473 3.50 -28.07 11.75
CA SER A 473 4.36 -28.71 10.73
C SER A 473 3.70 -28.76 9.35
N GLU A 474 2.48 -28.23 9.23
CA GLU A 474 1.72 -28.26 7.98
C GLU A 474 2.35 -27.36 6.92
N THR A 475 2.27 -27.80 5.66
CA THR A 475 2.80 -27.05 4.52
C THR A 475 1.81 -25.98 4.07
N VAL A 476 2.24 -24.72 4.08
CA VAL A 476 1.48 -23.57 3.57
C VAL A 476 2.06 -23.06 2.25
N HIS A 477 3.40 -22.99 2.16
CA HIS A 477 4.11 -22.52 0.98
C HIS A 477 4.86 -23.66 0.29
N ARG A 478 5.01 -23.58 -1.04
CA ARG A 478 5.72 -24.61 -1.80
C ARG A 478 6.34 -24.06 -3.09
N ASN A 479 7.26 -24.86 -3.67
CA ASN A 479 7.93 -24.59 -4.94
C ASN A 479 8.60 -23.21 -4.97
N ILE A 480 9.54 -22.98 -4.05
CA ILE A 480 10.24 -21.70 -3.90
C ILE A 480 11.71 -21.86 -4.29
N ARG A 481 12.17 -20.98 -5.17
CA ARG A 481 13.55 -20.97 -5.70
C ARG A 481 14.21 -19.63 -5.35
N ILE A 482 15.34 -19.68 -4.61
CA ILE A 482 16.10 -18.49 -4.18
C ILE A 482 17.53 -18.65 -4.64
N HIS A 483 17.99 -17.83 -5.62
CA HIS A 483 19.32 -18.01 -6.16
C HIS A 483 19.94 -16.71 -6.72
N GLY A 484 21.27 -16.64 -6.71
CA GLY A 484 22.04 -15.55 -7.28
C GLY A 484 21.85 -14.20 -6.58
N ASN A 485 21.29 -14.17 -5.36
CA ASN A 485 21.09 -12.95 -4.60
C ASN A 485 22.39 -12.54 -3.88
N ARG A 486 22.58 -11.23 -3.68
CA ARG A 486 23.74 -10.66 -2.99
C ARG A 486 23.30 -9.94 -1.72
N PHE A 487 24.02 -10.17 -0.63
CA PHE A 487 23.74 -9.61 0.70
C PHE A 487 24.95 -8.80 1.18
N SER A 488 24.74 -7.56 1.63
CA SER A 488 25.76 -6.72 2.23
C SER A 488 25.20 -5.96 3.42
N ASP A 489 25.94 -5.95 4.53
CA ASP A 489 25.56 -5.28 5.78
C ASP A 489 24.20 -5.73 6.33
N CYS A 490 23.85 -6.99 6.09
CA CYS A 490 22.56 -7.58 6.50
C CYS A 490 22.71 -8.37 7.81
N ALA A 491 21.68 -8.28 8.67
CA ALA A 491 21.62 -9.07 9.89
C ALA A 491 21.38 -10.57 9.58
N TYR A 492 21.82 -11.43 10.50
CA TYR A 492 21.54 -12.87 10.47
C TYR A 492 20.09 -13.15 10.99
N PRO A 493 19.37 -14.13 10.43
CA PRO A 493 19.69 -14.93 9.24
C PRO A 493 19.35 -14.18 7.94
N TYR A 494 19.94 -14.60 6.80
CA TYR A 494 19.53 -14.07 5.49
C TYR A 494 18.20 -14.67 5.03
N LEU A 495 17.92 -15.91 5.43
CA LEU A 495 16.66 -16.61 5.15
C LEU A 495 16.11 -17.24 6.43
N ARG A 496 14.86 -16.90 6.77
CA ARG A 496 14.07 -17.60 7.78
C ARG A 496 12.91 -18.32 7.09
N VAL A 497 12.73 -19.61 7.43
CA VAL A 497 11.78 -20.47 6.73
C VAL A 497 10.99 -21.34 7.70
N ARG A 498 9.67 -21.45 7.48
CA ARG A 498 8.78 -22.35 8.21
C ARG A 498 7.61 -22.77 7.32
N ASN A 499 7.04 -23.95 7.55
CA ASN A 499 5.84 -24.46 6.86
C ASN A 499 5.94 -24.41 5.33
N THR A 500 7.12 -24.79 4.80
CA THR A 500 7.46 -24.68 3.38
C THR A 500 8.05 -26.00 2.88
N GLU A 501 7.55 -26.49 1.76
CA GLU A 501 8.11 -27.63 1.02
C GLU A 501 8.69 -27.20 -0.34
N ASP A 502 9.48 -28.05 -0.97
CA ASP A 502 10.12 -27.81 -2.28
C ASP A 502 10.88 -26.48 -2.34
N LEU A 503 11.68 -26.20 -1.31
CA LEU A 503 12.55 -25.03 -1.25
C LEU A 503 13.94 -25.37 -1.81
N SER A 504 14.32 -24.68 -2.89
CA SER A 504 15.67 -24.67 -3.44
C SER A 504 16.35 -23.32 -3.21
N CYS A 505 17.53 -23.30 -2.60
CA CYS A 505 18.28 -22.04 -2.41
C CYS A 505 19.80 -22.27 -2.44
N ASP A 506 20.54 -21.26 -2.89
CA ASP A 506 22.00 -21.20 -2.87
C ASP A 506 22.58 -20.45 -1.66
N ILE A 507 21.72 -19.99 -0.75
CA ILE A 507 22.15 -19.35 0.52
C ILE A 507 22.85 -20.40 1.39
N PRO A 508 24.10 -20.14 1.88
CA PRO A 508 24.80 -21.10 2.71
C PRO A 508 24.00 -21.46 3.97
N PRO A 509 23.99 -22.74 4.40
CA PRO A 509 23.20 -23.20 5.54
C PRO A 509 23.42 -22.40 6.84
N ALA A 510 24.63 -21.87 7.05
CA ALA A 510 24.96 -21.03 8.19
C ALA A 510 24.14 -19.73 8.28
N PHE A 511 23.52 -19.29 7.18
CA PHE A 511 22.68 -18.08 7.10
C PHE A 511 21.18 -18.38 6.98
N ILE A 512 20.78 -19.60 7.24
CA ILE A 512 19.37 -20.04 7.21
C ILE A 512 18.93 -20.41 8.62
N SER A 513 17.75 -19.99 9.03
CA SER A 513 17.09 -20.41 10.26
C SER A 513 15.67 -20.94 10.00
N GLY A 514 15.17 -21.79 10.91
CA GLY A 514 13.84 -22.41 10.83
C GLY A 514 13.89 -23.88 10.38
N SER A 515 12.72 -24.54 10.41
CA SER A 515 12.54 -25.92 9.97
C SER A 515 12.28 -25.96 8.47
N ARG A 516 13.13 -26.64 7.72
CA ARG A 516 12.77 -27.09 6.38
C ARG A 516 11.74 -28.22 6.54
N GLY A 517 10.56 -28.08 5.95
CA GLY A 517 9.69 -29.23 5.72
C GLY A 517 10.48 -30.32 4.96
N LYS A 518 10.13 -31.57 5.18
CA LYS A 518 10.79 -32.73 4.55
C LYS A 518 10.50 -32.76 3.05
#